data_f3e11b08e86c49f5c18dfba76ed13eb9
#
_entry.id   f3e11b08e86c49f5c18dfba76ed13eb9
#
_cell.length_a   1.000
_cell.length_b   1.000
_cell.length_c   1.000
_cell.angle_alpha   90.00
_cell.angle_beta   90.00
_cell.angle_gamma   90.00
#
_symmetry.space_group_name_H-M   'P 1'
#
loop_
_entity.id
_entity.type
_entity.pdbx_description
1 polymer ?
#
loop_
_entity_poly.entity_id
_entity_poly.type
_entity_poly.pdbx_seq_one_letter_code
_entity_poly.pdbx_strand_id
1 'polypeptide(L)'
;MEGITPFPWCFRAKEENPLSRNGLFPYFYHHLSSQKQRFLLPHQMNTNNLINKAILCSLAMAGAALLPSCVSPKEVLYIQDVSGNSRETIKANYQTTIQKDDQLYIAVSSKQPELTAPFAMSEIGSSSGTSSNKPKGYLVDAQGCIVLPVIGKMKAAGKTCSQLASDIAATLKNNDYIRDASVNVQIMNFKFSVLGEVNAPGTYTIEGQRVTILEAISRAGDLNIDGNRDVTLIRETNGTRQIASIDLRSKDLFTSPYYYIQQNDIIYVTPSDRKVNTRSDAAQWYGWGLSGLGITLAVIALCL
;
A
#
# COMPACT_ATOMS: atom_id res chain seq x y z
N MET A 1 -16.88 -37.89 -16.68
CA MET A 1 -17.37 -37.56 -18.02
C MET A 1 -16.79 -36.23 -18.35
N GLU A 2 -15.76 -36.30 -19.15
CA GLU A 2 -15.38 -35.55 -20.33
C GLU A 2 -14.92 -34.10 -20.04
N GLY A 3 -13.78 -33.58 -20.37
CA GLY A 3 -12.70 -34.09 -21.24
C GLY A 3 -11.96 -32.83 -21.68
N ILE A 4 -10.74 -32.59 -21.20
CA ILE A 4 -9.94 -31.44 -21.57
C ILE A 4 -8.79 -31.96 -22.46
N THR A 5 -8.80 -31.55 -23.73
CA THR A 5 -7.74 -31.84 -24.69
C THR A 5 -6.73 -30.70 -24.76
N PRO A 6 -5.43 -30.99 -24.83
CA PRO A 6 -4.41 -29.98 -25.12
C PRO A 6 -4.07 -29.92 -26.61
N PHE A 7 -3.85 -28.74 -27.15
CA PHE A 7 -3.34 -28.49 -28.48
C PHE A 7 -1.82 -28.57 -28.52
N PRO A 8 -1.22 -29.26 -29.52
CA PRO A 8 0.20 -29.16 -29.82
C PRO A 8 0.41 -28.50 -31.20
N TRP A 9 1.28 -27.52 -31.28
CA TRP A 9 1.84 -27.08 -32.57
C TRP A 9 3.30 -27.51 -32.66
N CYS A 10 3.48 -28.56 -33.44
CA CYS A 10 4.78 -29.01 -33.89
C CYS A 10 4.85 -28.70 -35.40
N PHE A 11 5.74 -27.82 -35.84
CA PHE A 11 6.05 -27.65 -37.26
C PHE A 11 7.35 -28.38 -37.59
N ARG A 12 7.18 -29.37 -38.40
CA ARG A 12 8.18 -30.30 -38.95
C ARG A 12 8.75 -29.70 -40.22
N ALA A 13 10.07 -29.59 -40.30
CA ALA A 13 10.81 -29.33 -41.53
C ALA A 13 10.71 -30.53 -42.47
N LYS A 14 10.53 -30.27 -43.72
CA LYS A 14 10.58 -31.28 -44.80
C LYS A 14 11.74 -30.95 -45.71
N GLU A 15 12.74 -31.87 -45.69
CA GLU A 15 13.76 -32.06 -46.73
C GLU A 15 13.09 -32.49 -48.04
N GLU A 16 13.56 -31.95 -49.15
CA GLU A 16 13.62 -32.68 -50.44
C GLU A 16 14.65 -32.02 -51.37
N ASN A 17 15.70 -32.79 -51.68
CA ASN A 17 16.55 -32.74 -52.87
C ASN A 17 15.88 -33.68 -53.94
N PRO A 18 15.97 -33.57 -55.21
CA PRO A 18 17.15 -33.91 -55.97
C PRO A 18 17.35 -33.31 -57.39
N LEU A 19 18.64 -33.34 -57.81
CA LEU A 19 19.16 -33.73 -59.12
C LEU A 19 18.48 -33.23 -60.42
N SER A 20 19.15 -32.48 -61.30
CA SER A 20 19.85 -33.01 -62.48
C SER A 20 20.15 -31.97 -63.57
N ARG A 21 21.35 -32.01 -64.02
CA ARG A 21 21.77 -32.14 -65.43
C ARG A 21 21.93 -30.91 -66.34
N ASN A 22 23.16 -30.84 -66.82
CA ASN A 22 23.62 -30.38 -68.13
C ASN A 22 23.67 -28.87 -68.37
N GLY A 23 24.83 -28.29 -68.52
CA GLY A 23 25.72 -28.44 -69.65
C GLY A 23 26.09 -27.04 -70.16
N LEU A 24 27.29 -26.90 -70.60
CA LEU A 24 27.85 -25.83 -71.42
C LEU A 24 28.24 -24.52 -70.70
N PHE A 25 29.53 -24.27 -70.47
CA PHE A 25 30.37 -23.46 -71.36
C PHE A 25 31.77 -23.27 -70.76
N PRO A 26 32.85 -23.61 -71.54
CA PRO A 26 34.22 -23.34 -71.17
C PRO A 26 34.69 -22.07 -71.92
N TYR A 27 34.37 -20.89 -71.45
CA TYR A 27 34.92 -19.65 -72.08
C TYR A 27 35.13 -18.49 -71.10
N PHE A 28 35.33 -18.72 -69.86
CA PHE A 28 35.55 -17.63 -68.90
C PHE A 28 36.85 -17.72 -68.13
N TYR A 29 37.87 -18.46 -68.63
CA TYR A 29 39.10 -18.68 -67.88
C TYR A 29 40.25 -17.77 -68.27
N HIS A 30 40.08 -16.80 -69.18
CA HIS A 30 41.20 -15.95 -69.69
C HIS A 30 41.17 -14.50 -69.30
N HIS A 31 40.16 -14.00 -68.54
CA HIS A 31 40.12 -12.60 -68.18
C HIS A 31 40.32 -12.29 -66.69
N LEU A 32 40.60 -13.28 -65.86
CA LEU A 32 40.78 -13.12 -64.41
C LEU A 32 42.24 -13.09 -63.92
N SER A 33 43.25 -13.21 -64.83
CA SER A 33 44.63 -13.19 -64.41
C SER A 33 45.24 -11.77 -64.35
N SER A 34 44.58 -10.72 -64.84
CA SER A 34 45.12 -9.36 -64.84
C SER A 34 44.64 -8.44 -63.73
N GLN A 35 43.68 -8.87 -62.92
CA GLN A 35 43.18 -8.06 -61.79
C GLN A 35 43.72 -8.50 -60.41
N LYS A 36 44.59 -9.50 -60.34
CA LYS A 36 45.07 -10.09 -59.09
C LYS A 36 46.25 -9.41 -58.45
N GLN A 37 46.73 -8.28 -59.04
CA GLN A 37 47.92 -7.59 -58.54
C GLN A 37 47.67 -6.19 -57.94
N ARG A 38 46.40 -5.74 -57.79
CA ARG A 38 46.14 -4.45 -57.14
C ARG A 38 45.48 -4.55 -55.75
N PHE A 39 45.41 -5.72 -55.12
CA PHE A 39 44.78 -5.86 -53.81
C PHE A 39 45.72 -6.26 -52.67
N LEU A 40 46.98 -6.00 -52.81
CA LEU A 40 47.98 -6.20 -51.74
C LEU A 40 48.76 -4.92 -51.47
N LEU A 41 48.06 -3.82 -51.19
CA LEU A 41 48.61 -2.79 -50.31
C LEU A 41 48.13 -3.09 -48.90
N PRO A 42 49.01 -3.39 -47.96
CA PRO A 42 48.65 -3.44 -46.58
C PRO A 42 48.22 -2.04 -46.21
N HIS A 43 46.89 -1.84 -46.01
CA HIS A 43 46.41 -0.65 -45.35
C HIS A 43 47.11 -0.65 -43.98
N GLN A 44 48.17 0.16 -43.84
CA GLN A 44 48.77 0.40 -42.53
C GLN A 44 47.69 1.03 -41.66
N MET A 45 46.95 0.15 -41.00
CA MET A 45 46.02 0.54 -39.94
C MET A 45 46.88 1.27 -38.90
N ASN A 46 46.66 2.56 -38.81
CA ASN A 46 47.32 3.40 -37.83
C ASN A 46 47.00 2.85 -36.44
N THR A 47 47.91 2.01 -35.90
CA THR A 47 47.74 1.33 -34.61
C THR A 47 47.48 2.32 -33.47
N ASN A 48 47.94 3.56 -33.59
CA ASN A 48 47.72 4.63 -32.63
C ASN A 48 46.23 5.03 -32.57
N ASN A 49 45.52 5.02 -33.70
CA ASN A 49 44.06 5.28 -33.73
C ASN A 49 43.25 4.16 -33.11
N LEU A 50 43.65 2.88 -33.26
CA LEU A 50 43.02 1.76 -32.62
C LEU A 50 43.24 1.76 -31.11
N ILE A 51 44.43 2.07 -30.65
CA ILE A 51 44.75 2.18 -29.22
C ILE A 51 43.99 3.35 -28.59
N ASN A 52 43.91 4.51 -29.24
CA ASN A 52 43.12 5.63 -28.72
C ASN A 52 41.63 5.36 -28.66
N LYS A 53 41.07 4.65 -29.65
CA LYS A 53 39.65 4.22 -29.62
C LYS A 53 39.38 3.21 -28.51
N ALA A 54 40.29 2.25 -28.29
CA ALA A 54 40.17 1.28 -27.20
C ALA A 54 40.25 1.96 -25.81
N ILE A 55 41.15 2.93 -25.63
CA ILE A 55 41.25 3.70 -24.38
C ILE A 55 40.00 4.53 -24.16
N LEU A 56 39.43 5.17 -25.19
CA LEU A 56 38.21 5.94 -25.07
C LEU A 56 36.98 5.08 -24.70
N CYS A 57 36.86 3.90 -25.31
CA CYS A 57 35.83 2.93 -24.96
C CYS A 57 35.97 2.35 -23.53
N SER A 58 37.21 2.09 -23.10
CA SER A 58 37.47 1.61 -21.73
C SER A 58 37.18 2.72 -20.69
N LEU A 59 37.48 3.96 -20.97
CA LEU A 59 37.14 5.09 -20.10
C LEU A 59 35.65 5.33 -20.01
N ALA A 60 34.91 5.18 -21.11
CA ALA A 60 33.45 5.30 -21.15
C ALA A 60 32.78 4.16 -20.38
N MET A 61 33.28 2.92 -20.49
CA MET A 61 32.79 1.77 -19.73
C MET A 61 33.10 1.89 -18.24
N ALA A 62 34.29 2.37 -17.88
CA ALA A 62 34.67 2.64 -16.49
C ALA A 62 33.81 3.76 -15.86
N GLY A 63 33.46 4.80 -16.61
CA GLY A 63 32.53 5.85 -16.17
C GLY A 63 31.10 5.35 -15.94
N ALA A 64 30.60 4.43 -16.76
CA ALA A 64 29.28 3.83 -16.61
C ALA A 64 29.19 2.90 -15.38
N ALA A 65 30.30 2.28 -14.98
CA ALA A 65 30.36 1.40 -13.80
C ALA A 65 30.35 2.15 -12.46
N LEU A 66 30.54 3.48 -12.47
CA LEU A 66 30.60 4.33 -11.27
C LEU A 66 29.23 4.93 -10.88
N LEU A 67 28.13 4.50 -11.49
CA LEU A 67 26.77 4.93 -11.11
C LEU A 67 26.16 3.94 -10.12
N PRO A 68 26.42 4.02 -8.80
CA PRO A 68 25.74 3.19 -7.82
C PRO A 68 24.32 3.71 -7.65
N SER A 69 23.35 3.07 -8.28
CA SER A 69 21.92 3.25 -8.01
C SER A 69 21.48 2.21 -6.97
N CYS A 70 21.98 2.33 -5.73
CA CYS A 70 21.55 1.46 -4.63
C CYS A 70 20.48 2.17 -3.81
N VAL A 71 19.26 1.62 -3.83
CA VAL A 71 18.22 1.90 -2.85
C VAL A 71 18.67 1.31 -1.51
N SER A 72 18.76 2.12 -0.46
CA SER A 72 19.05 1.61 0.88
C SER A 72 17.83 0.82 1.39
N PRO A 73 17.96 -0.47 1.76
CA PRO A 73 16.87 -1.26 2.35
C PRO A 73 16.28 -0.61 3.60
N LYS A 74 17.08 0.20 4.31
CA LYS A 74 16.69 0.88 5.54
C LYS A 74 15.52 1.85 5.38
N GLU A 75 15.24 2.32 4.18
CA GLU A 75 14.11 3.24 3.95
C GLU A 75 12.77 2.51 3.77
N VAL A 76 12.82 1.19 3.52
CA VAL A 76 11.63 0.40 3.17
C VAL A 76 11.18 -0.51 4.31
N LEU A 77 12.10 -0.96 5.15
CA LEU A 77 11.81 -1.92 6.22
C LEU A 77 11.14 -1.26 7.42
N TYR A 78 10.29 -2.02 8.12
CA TYR A 78 9.65 -1.64 9.39
C TYR A 78 10.51 -2.08 10.58
N ILE A 79 10.39 -1.39 11.71
CA ILE A 79 10.86 -1.81 13.05
C ILE A 79 12.31 -2.32 13.02
N GLN A 80 13.25 -1.45 12.62
CA GLN A 80 14.63 -1.84 12.32
C GLN A 80 15.55 -1.83 13.54
N ASP A 81 15.12 -1.22 14.64
CA ASP A 81 15.89 -1.00 15.87
C ASP A 81 15.64 -2.07 16.94
N VAL A 82 14.96 -3.17 16.58
CA VAL A 82 14.78 -4.32 17.47
C VAL A 82 15.94 -5.28 17.28
N SER A 83 16.74 -5.45 18.32
CA SER A 83 17.85 -6.42 18.37
C SER A 83 17.46 -7.64 19.21
N GLY A 84 17.40 -8.81 18.55
CA GLY A 84 17.15 -10.10 19.21
C GLY A 84 15.73 -10.25 19.78
N ASN A 85 15.58 -11.08 20.81
CA ASN A 85 14.31 -11.30 21.51
C ASN A 85 14.08 -10.19 22.53
N SER A 86 13.32 -9.15 22.21
CA SER A 86 12.92 -8.13 23.18
C SER A 86 11.57 -8.50 23.80
N ARG A 87 11.44 -8.27 25.11
CA ARG A 87 10.20 -8.46 25.85
C ARG A 87 9.91 -7.17 26.61
N GLU A 88 8.84 -6.49 26.23
CA GLU A 88 8.44 -5.22 26.82
C GLU A 88 7.05 -5.33 27.44
N THR A 89 6.84 -4.67 28.59
CA THR A 89 5.52 -4.62 29.21
C THR A 89 4.66 -3.59 28.49
N ILE A 90 3.52 -4.01 27.94
CA ILE A 90 2.55 -3.12 27.33
C ILE A 90 1.90 -2.27 28.41
N LYS A 91 2.27 -1.00 28.51
CA LYS A 91 1.72 -0.05 29.48
C LYS A 91 0.44 0.64 29.02
N ALA A 92 0.14 0.59 27.73
CA ALA A 92 -1.00 1.28 27.13
C ALA A 92 -2.28 0.48 27.33
N ASN A 93 -3.06 0.85 28.34
CA ASN A 93 -4.44 0.40 28.45
C ASN A 93 -5.31 1.32 27.58
N TYR A 94 -5.30 1.07 26.25
CA TYR A 94 -6.07 1.87 25.30
C TYR A 94 -7.55 1.46 25.35
N GLN A 95 -8.41 2.45 25.59
CA GLN A 95 -9.85 2.29 25.51
C GLN A 95 -10.41 3.33 24.55
N THR A 96 -11.10 2.86 23.52
CA THR A 96 -11.80 3.75 22.58
C THR A 96 -12.87 4.52 23.33
N THR A 97 -12.89 5.84 23.14
CA THR A 97 -13.95 6.71 23.67
C THR A 97 -14.99 6.97 22.60
N ILE A 98 -16.24 6.93 23.02
CA ILE A 98 -17.42 7.22 22.19
C ILE A 98 -17.35 8.68 21.75
N GLN A 99 -17.57 8.92 20.47
CA GLN A 99 -17.60 10.26 19.87
C GLN A 99 -19.03 10.63 19.43
N LYS A 100 -19.21 11.90 19.04
CA LYS A 100 -20.43 12.35 18.37
C LYS A 100 -20.53 11.64 17.02
N ASP A 101 -21.75 11.40 16.56
CA ASP A 101 -22.07 10.67 15.33
C ASP A 101 -21.70 9.17 15.34
N ASP A 102 -21.23 8.64 16.49
CA ASP A 102 -21.07 7.20 16.66
C ASP A 102 -22.43 6.50 16.70
N GLN A 103 -22.47 5.34 16.12
CA GLN A 103 -23.61 4.44 16.15
C GLN A 103 -23.33 3.30 17.12
N LEU A 104 -24.10 3.23 18.21
CA LEU A 104 -23.87 2.27 19.30
C LEU A 104 -24.89 1.13 19.24
N TYR A 105 -24.39 -0.09 19.26
CA TYR A 105 -25.20 -1.26 19.59
C TYR A 105 -25.24 -1.41 21.11
N ILE A 106 -26.44 -1.44 21.68
CA ILE A 106 -26.66 -1.57 23.12
C ILE A 106 -27.59 -2.74 23.33
N ALA A 107 -27.07 -3.79 23.96
CA ALA A 107 -27.82 -4.97 24.34
C ALA A 107 -28.03 -4.96 25.86
N VAL A 108 -29.27 -5.03 26.29
CA VAL A 108 -29.64 -5.17 27.68
C VAL A 108 -30.20 -6.58 27.88
N SER A 109 -29.68 -7.30 28.86
CA SER A 109 -30.17 -8.66 29.24
C SER A 109 -30.46 -8.73 30.73
N SER A 110 -31.44 -9.54 31.09
CA SER A 110 -31.90 -9.79 32.47
C SER A 110 -32.41 -11.21 32.57
N LYS A 111 -32.56 -11.74 33.79
CA LYS A 111 -33.21 -13.00 34.04
C LYS A 111 -34.70 -12.98 33.67
N GLN A 112 -35.30 -11.80 33.59
CA GLN A 112 -36.69 -11.58 33.17
C GLN A 112 -36.71 -10.94 31.78
N PRO A 113 -36.86 -11.72 30.70
CA PRO A 113 -36.77 -11.22 29.33
C PRO A 113 -37.82 -10.15 28.99
N GLU A 114 -38.99 -10.19 29.64
CA GLU A 114 -40.07 -9.25 29.43
C GLU A 114 -39.64 -7.80 29.74
N LEU A 115 -38.78 -7.63 30.76
CA LEU A 115 -38.29 -6.30 31.15
C LEU A 115 -37.28 -5.70 30.14
N THR A 116 -36.64 -6.56 29.36
CA THR A 116 -35.67 -6.15 28.36
C THR A 116 -36.28 -5.86 26.98
N ALA A 117 -37.53 -6.26 26.76
CA ALA A 117 -38.24 -6.11 25.50
C ALA A 117 -38.22 -4.64 24.94
N PRO A 118 -38.37 -3.59 25.76
CA PRO A 118 -38.28 -2.19 25.27
C PRO A 118 -36.91 -1.83 24.71
N PHE A 119 -35.84 -2.52 25.14
CA PHE A 119 -34.46 -2.29 24.70
C PHE A 119 -34.08 -3.20 23.53
N ALA A 120 -34.89 -4.22 23.24
CA ALA A 120 -34.72 -4.99 22.02
C ALA A 120 -34.96 -4.06 20.84
N MET A 121 -33.91 -3.87 20.04
CA MET A 121 -34.02 -3.06 18.82
C MET A 121 -34.91 -3.81 17.84
N SER A 122 -36.20 -3.57 17.90
CA SER A 122 -37.18 -4.09 16.96
C SER A 122 -36.80 -3.61 15.56
N GLU A 123 -36.79 -4.51 14.62
CA GLU A 123 -36.80 -4.22 13.18
C GLU A 123 -38.14 -3.56 12.80
N ILE A 124 -38.42 -2.35 13.36
CA ILE A 124 -39.61 -1.60 12.99
C ILE A 124 -39.32 -0.95 11.65
N GLY A 125 -39.82 -1.59 10.60
CA GLY A 125 -39.93 -0.98 9.29
C GLY A 125 -39.24 -1.65 8.13
N SER A 126 -39.21 -2.96 8.05
CA SER A 126 -38.94 -3.65 6.78
C SER A 126 -40.23 -3.86 6.00
N SER A 127 -40.86 -2.79 5.54
CA SER A 127 -41.76 -2.89 4.40
C SER A 127 -40.95 -2.46 3.17
N SER A 128 -40.58 -3.42 2.34
CA SER A 128 -39.93 -3.33 1.04
C SER A 128 -38.47 -3.79 0.98
N GLY A 129 -38.23 -5.07 0.80
CA GLY A 129 -37.48 -5.59 -0.34
C GLY A 129 -35.97 -5.41 -0.40
N THR A 130 -35.25 -4.92 0.63
CA THR A 130 -33.78 -4.96 0.63
C THR A 130 -33.32 -5.25 2.04
N SER A 131 -33.04 -6.49 2.33
CA SER A 131 -32.59 -6.96 3.64
C SER A 131 -31.13 -6.54 3.89
N SER A 132 -30.93 -5.33 4.41
CA SER A 132 -29.73 -5.02 5.16
C SER A 132 -29.97 -5.48 6.61
N ASN A 133 -29.55 -6.70 6.93
CA ASN A 133 -29.58 -7.29 8.28
C ASN A 133 -28.60 -6.61 9.26
N LYS A 134 -28.41 -5.29 9.17
CA LYS A 134 -27.59 -4.56 10.15
C LYS A 134 -28.50 -4.08 11.27
N PRO A 135 -28.26 -4.47 12.53
CA PRO A 135 -29.01 -3.96 13.66
C PRO A 135 -28.91 -2.44 13.68
N LYS A 136 -30.03 -1.79 13.91
CA LYS A 136 -30.14 -0.33 13.97
C LYS A 136 -29.52 0.15 15.29
N GLY A 137 -28.38 0.84 15.28
CA GLY A 137 -27.71 1.34 16.49
C GLY A 137 -28.36 2.63 17.02
N TYR A 138 -28.05 2.97 18.27
CA TYR A 138 -28.37 4.26 18.86
C TYR A 138 -27.36 5.31 18.39
N LEU A 139 -27.82 6.37 17.76
CA LEU A 139 -26.94 7.47 17.29
C LEU A 139 -26.60 8.41 18.43
N VAL A 140 -25.33 8.73 18.59
CA VAL A 140 -24.84 9.77 19.50
C VAL A 140 -25.09 11.14 18.87
N ASP A 141 -25.92 11.95 19.48
CA ASP A 141 -26.32 13.27 18.94
C ASP A 141 -25.18 14.31 19.01
N ALA A 142 -25.40 15.48 18.38
CA ALA A 142 -24.43 16.58 18.36
C ALA A 142 -24.07 17.10 19.77
N GLN A 143 -24.93 16.87 20.78
CA GLN A 143 -24.68 17.16 22.17
C GLN A 143 -23.88 16.04 22.87
N GLY A 144 -23.63 14.93 22.17
CA GLY A 144 -22.93 13.76 22.66
C GLY A 144 -23.79 12.88 23.56
N CYS A 145 -25.09 12.86 23.35
CA CYS A 145 -26.05 12.06 24.11
C CYS A 145 -26.70 11.01 23.21
N ILE A 146 -27.20 9.94 23.84
CA ILE A 146 -28.09 8.95 23.22
C ILE A 146 -29.46 9.01 23.88
N VAL A 147 -30.49 8.58 23.19
CA VAL A 147 -31.85 8.45 23.73
C VAL A 147 -32.19 6.97 23.80
N LEU A 148 -32.34 6.47 25.01
CA LEU A 148 -32.71 5.09 25.28
C LEU A 148 -34.19 4.99 25.67
N PRO A 149 -34.92 3.94 25.26
CA PRO A 149 -36.26 3.68 25.78
C PRO A 149 -36.21 3.61 27.33
N VAL A 150 -37.28 3.99 27.96
CA VAL A 150 -37.46 3.96 29.44
C VAL A 150 -36.55 4.90 30.21
N ILE A 151 -35.23 4.95 29.88
CA ILE A 151 -34.23 5.79 30.57
C ILE A 151 -34.26 7.24 30.10
N GLY A 152 -34.55 7.46 28.80
CA GLY A 152 -34.48 8.79 28.20
C GLY A 152 -33.09 9.20 27.73
N LYS A 153 -32.79 10.49 27.80
CA LYS A 153 -31.53 11.06 27.31
C LYS A 153 -30.37 10.83 28.28
N MET A 154 -29.25 10.27 27.77
CA MET A 154 -28.05 9.96 28.56
C MET A 154 -26.78 10.41 27.80
N LYS A 155 -25.81 10.97 28.54
CA LYS A 155 -24.50 11.35 28.01
C LYS A 155 -23.67 10.12 27.67
N ALA A 156 -23.21 10.03 26.41
CA ALA A 156 -22.37 8.92 25.90
C ALA A 156 -20.98 9.39 25.46
N ALA A 157 -20.89 10.51 24.75
CA ALA A 157 -19.62 11.01 24.23
C ALA A 157 -18.59 11.30 25.34
N GLY A 158 -17.35 10.89 25.11
CA GLY A 158 -16.24 11.00 26.07
C GLY A 158 -16.13 9.84 27.04
N LYS A 159 -17.11 8.93 27.09
CA LYS A 159 -17.08 7.70 27.90
C LYS A 159 -16.56 6.55 27.07
N THR A 160 -16.00 5.54 27.75
CA THR A 160 -15.74 4.24 27.09
C THR A 160 -17.04 3.43 27.01
N CYS A 161 -17.07 2.43 26.12
CA CYS A 161 -18.21 1.52 26.04
C CYS A 161 -18.51 0.84 27.39
N SER A 162 -17.49 0.46 28.14
CA SER A 162 -17.64 -0.13 29.48
C SER A 162 -18.23 0.84 30.50
N GLN A 163 -17.78 2.10 30.48
CA GLN A 163 -18.34 3.13 31.36
C GLN A 163 -19.80 3.40 31.05
N LEU A 164 -20.14 3.54 29.76
CA LEU A 164 -21.53 3.74 29.35
C LEU A 164 -22.41 2.56 29.72
N ALA A 165 -21.93 1.33 29.53
CA ALA A 165 -22.64 0.12 29.93
C ALA A 165 -22.93 0.10 31.44
N SER A 166 -21.94 0.46 32.26
CA SER A 166 -22.08 0.55 33.71
C SER A 166 -23.08 1.63 34.13
N ASP A 167 -23.05 2.79 33.47
CA ASP A 167 -23.98 3.89 33.77
C ASP A 167 -25.41 3.53 33.42
N ILE A 168 -25.64 2.83 32.26
CA ILE A 168 -26.96 2.34 31.88
C ILE A 168 -27.45 1.32 32.90
N ALA A 169 -26.63 0.33 33.28
CA ALA A 169 -26.97 -0.69 34.26
C ALA A 169 -27.32 -0.07 35.63
N ALA A 170 -26.51 0.89 36.08
CA ALA A 170 -26.77 1.61 37.32
C ALA A 170 -28.09 2.40 37.28
N THR A 171 -28.40 3.05 36.18
CA THR A 171 -29.64 3.80 36.01
C THR A 171 -30.85 2.88 36.02
N LEU A 172 -30.78 1.73 35.32
CA LEU A 172 -31.85 0.70 35.33
C LEU A 172 -32.11 0.16 36.72
N LYS A 173 -31.06 -0.08 37.48
CA LYS A 173 -31.14 -0.57 38.85
C LYS A 173 -31.70 0.48 39.83
N ASN A 174 -31.17 1.71 39.78
CA ASN A 174 -31.54 2.78 40.71
C ASN A 174 -33.00 3.24 40.56
N ASN A 175 -33.55 3.14 39.34
CA ASN A 175 -34.92 3.48 39.05
C ASN A 175 -35.87 2.26 39.20
N ASP A 176 -35.42 1.16 39.74
CA ASP A 176 -36.14 -0.09 39.89
C ASP A 176 -36.76 -0.68 38.61
N TYR A 177 -36.18 -0.31 37.43
CA TYR A 177 -36.67 -0.85 36.16
C TYR A 177 -36.17 -2.29 35.97
N ILE A 178 -34.90 -2.55 36.15
CA ILE A 178 -34.27 -3.87 36.03
C ILE A 178 -33.15 -3.98 37.05
N ARG A 179 -33.30 -4.85 38.05
CA ARG A 179 -32.33 -4.97 39.14
C ARG A 179 -31.08 -5.76 38.78
N ASP A 180 -31.20 -6.71 37.85
CA ASP A 180 -30.16 -7.63 37.40
C ASP A 180 -29.72 -7.36 35.95
N ALA A 181 -29.82 -6.09 35.49
CA ALA A 181 -29.48 -5.73 34.14
C ALA A 181 -27.99 -5.97 33.86
N SER A 182 -27.70 -6.74 32.79
CA SER A 182 -26.39 -6.82 32.16
C SER A 182 -26.43 -6.04 30.83
N VAL A 183 -25.52 -5.11 30.67
CA VAL A 183 -25.51 -4.23 29.52
C VAL A 183 -24.23 -4.40 28.75
N ASN A 184 -24.32 -4.59 27.43
CA ASN A 184 -23.20 -4.62 26.51
C ASN A 184 -23.33 -3.45 25.53
N VAL A 185 -22.26 -2.67 25.35
CA VAL A 185 -22.18 -1.54 24.44
C VAL A 185 -21.03 -1.73 23.47
N GLN A 186 -21.33 -1.54 22.17
CA GLN A 186 -20.34 -1.67 21.09
C GLN A 186 -20.53 -0.54 20.08
N ILE A 187 -19.43 -0.02 19.53
CA ILE A 187 -19.47 0.95 18.44
C ILE A 187 -19.59 0.15 17.12
N MET A 188 -20.62 0.47 16.32
CA MET A 188 -20.91 -0.25 15.08
C MET A 188 -20.25 0.33 13.84
N ASN A 189 -20.00 1.62 13.84
CA ASN A 189 -19.48 2.37 12.69
C ASN A 189 -18.02 2.80 12.88
N PHE A 190 -17.22 2.02 13.62
CA PHE A 190 -15.81 2.35 13.78
C PHE A 190 -15.13 2.34 12.42
N LYS A 191 -14.62 3.49 12.02
CA LYS A 191 -13.96 3.68 10.72
C LYS A 191 -12.73 4.57 10.85
N PHE A 192 -11.77 4.34 9.96
CA PHE A 192 -10.61 5.18 9.74
C PHE A 192 -10.33 5.27 8.24
N SER A 193 -9.53 6.23 7.81
CA SER A 193 -9.17 6.41 6.40
C SER A 193 -7.68 6.29 6.21
N VAL A 194 -7.26 5.66 5.12
CA VAL A 194 -5.87 5.57 4.71
C VAL A 194 -5.72 6.17 3.32
N LEU A 195 -4.82 7.12 3.17
CA LEU A 195 -4.60 7.90 1.95
C LEU A 195 -3.12 7.88 1.56
N GLY A 196 -2.85 8.12 0.27
CA GLY A 196 -1.50 8.28 -0.26
C GLY A 196 -0.89 7.00 -0.81
N GLU A 197 0.39 6.75 -0.53
CA GLU A 197 1.19 5.67 -1.12
C GLU A 197 0.97 4.33 -0.42
N VAL A 198 -0.25 3.82 -0.53
CA VAL A 198 -0.68 2.47 -0.11
C VAL A 198 -1.30 1.74 -1.29
N ASN A 199 -1.36 0.42 -1.23
CA ASN A 199 -1.91 -0.38 -2.34
C ASN A 199 -3.42 -0.17 -2.54
N ALA A 200 -4.17 0.06 -1.47
CA ALA A 200 -5.62 0.26 -1.50
C ALA A 200 -6.01 1.45 -0.62
N PRO A 201 -5.90 2.70 -1.10
CA PRO A 201 -6.36 3.85 -0.34
C PRO A 201 -7.89 3.84 -0.21
N GLY A 202 -8.41 4.21 0.96
CA GLY A 202 -9.84 4.19 1.21
C GLY A 202 -10.22 4.37 2.67
N THR A 203 -11.52 4.30 2.94
CA THR A 203 -12.07 4.29 4.30
C THR A 203 -12.44 2.87 4.68
N TYR A 204 -11.95 2.42 5.83
CA TYR A 204 -12.10 1.07 6.35
C TYR A 204 -12.99 1.08 7.59
N THR A 205 -14.00 0.24 7.58
CA THR A 205 -14.84 -0.03 8.75
C THR A 205 -14.40 -1.34 9.40
N ILE A 206 -14.35 -1.37 10.72
CA ILE A 206 -13.98 -2.56 11.47
C ILE A 206 -15.06 -2.96 12.47
N GLU A 207 -15.17 -4.26 12.65
CA GLU A 207 -15.94 -4.86 13.73
C GLU A 207 -14.99 -5.07 14.91
N GLY A 208 -14.99 -4.15 15.85
CA GLY A 208 -14.11 -4.21 17.01
C GLY A 208 -13.88 -2.85 17.63
N GLN A 209 -13.27 -2.86 18.82
CA GLN A 209 -13.04 -1.61 19.57
C GLN A 209 -11.61 -1.12 19.53
N ARG A 210 -10.69 -1.89 18.92
CA ARG A 210 -9.26 -1.57 18.92
C ARG A 210 -8.61 -1.98 17.60
N VAL A 211 -7.90 -1.04 17.00
CA VAL A 211 -7.06 -1.24 15.82
C VAL A 211 -5.74 -0.55 16.04
N THR A 212 -4.65 -1.20 15.68
CA THR A 212 -3.32 -0.61 15.65
C THR A 212 -3.05 0.05 14.31
N ILE A 213 -2.09 0.98 14.27
CA ILE A 213 -1.70 1.61 13.00
C ILE A 213 -1.16 0.58 11.99
N LEU A 214 -0.47 -0.46 12.46
CA LEU A 214 0.03 -1.54 11.61
C LEU A 214 -1.12 -2.37 11.00
N GLU A 215 -2.17 -2.66 11.78
CA GLU A 215 -3.38 -3.31 11.25
C GLU A 215 -4.11 -2.42 10.25
N ALA A 216 -4.17 -1.11 10.50
CA ALA A 216 -4.78 -0.16 9.58
C ALA A 216 -4.05 -0.13 8.23
N ILE A 217 -2.73 -0.09 8.26
CA ILE A 217 -1.87 -0.14 7.07
C ILE A 217 -2.02 -1.49 6.35
N SER A 218 -2.01 -2.60 7.09
CA SER A 218 -2.22 -3.94 6.53
C SER A 218 -3.56 -4.06 5.81
N ARG A 219 -4.65 -3.46 6.33
CA ARG A 219 -5.96 -3.42 5.66
C ARG A 219 -5.94 -2.60 4.37
N ALA A 220 -5.10 -1.58 4.30
CA ALA A 220 -4.85 -0.81 3.08
C ALA A 220 -3.90 -1.52 2.08
N GLY A 221 -3.58 -2.80 2.33
CA GLY A 221 -2.74 -3.62 1.46
C GLY A 221 -1.25 -3.32 1.56
N ASP A 222 -0.81 -2.72 2.68
CA ASP A 222 0.54 -2.27 2.95
C ASP A 222 0.96 -1.00 2.18
N LEU A 223 2.10 -0.42 2.57
CA LEU A 223 2.69 0.73 1.89
C LEU A 223 3.35 0.29 0.58
N ASN A 224 3.17 1.11 -0.44
CA ASN A 224 3.96 0.95 -1.66
C ASN A 224 5.46 1.09 -1.36
N ILE A 225 6.31 0.56 -2.23
CA ILE A 225 7.77 0.68 -2.10
C ILE A 225 8.21 2.15 -2.07
N ASP A 226 7.48 3.00 -2.78
CA ASP A 226 7.70 4.45 -2.85
C ASP A 226 6.99 5.23 -1.74
N GLY A 227 6.31 4.57 -0.82
CA GLY A 227 5.67 5.19 0.33
C GLY A 227 6.69 5.51 1.43
N ASN A 228 6.61 6.72 1.99
CA ASN A 228 7.43 7.10 3.12
C ASN A 228 6.98 6.32 4.37
N ARG A 229 7.94 5.80 5.15
CA ARG A 229 7.68 5.11 6.42
C ARG A 229 7.46 6.07 7.59
N ASP A 230 7.63 7.38 7.36
CA ASP A 230 7.10 8.42 8.23
C ASP A 230 5.68 8.75 7.80
N VAL A 231 4.70 8.22 8.51
CA VAL A 231 3.28 8.42 8.19
C VAL A 231 2.70 9.54 9.05
N THR A 232 1.82 10.32 8.46
CA THR A 232 1.11 11.40 9.16
C THR A 232 -0.25 10.90 9.62
N LEU A 233 -0.50 10.93 10.93
CA LEU A 233 -1.81 10.69 11.50
C LEU A 233 -2.50 12.00 11.81
N ILE A 234 -3.73 12.14 11.33
CA ILE A 234 -4.59 13.29 11.59
C ILE A 234 -5.75 12.79 12.44
N ARG A 235 -5.90 13.37 13.63
CA ARG A 235 -6.93 13.02 14.62
C ARG A 235 -7.73 14.26 15.02
N GLU A 236 -9.04 14.15 14.99
CA GLU A 236 -9.93 15.19 15.47
C GLU A 236 -10.67 14.72 16.72
N THR A 237 -10.43 15.38 17.84
CA THR A 237 -11.06 15.04 19.12
C THR A 237 -11.47 16.32 19.85
N ASN A 238 -12.72 16.39 20.28
CA ASN A 238 -13.26 17.50 21.06
C ASN A 238 -13.09 18.89 20.40
N GLY A 239 -13.20 18.96 19.06
CA GLY A 239 -13.02 20.20 18.31
C GLY A 239 -11.57 20.63 18.10
N THR A 240 -10.61 19.81 18.49
CA THR A 240 -9.17 20.04 18.27
C THR A 240 -8.65 19.04 17.23
N ARG A 241 -7.90 19.53 16.25
CA ARG A 241 -7.20 18.71 15.29
C ARG A 241 -5.73 18.56 15.71
N GLN A 242 -5.29 17.33 15.82
CA GLN A 242 -3.91 16.94 16.10
C GLN A 242 -3.32 16.30 14.84
N ILE A 243 -2.12 16.71 14.47
CA ILE A 243 -1.35 16.12 13.38
C ILE A 243 -0.06 15.60 13.96
N ALA A 244 0.19 14.31 13.83
CA ALA A 244 1.37 13.65 14.36
C ALA A 244 2.10 12.88 13.27
N SER A 245 3.43 12.95 13.27
CA SER A 245 4.28 12.08 12.46
C SER A 245 4.63 10.84 13.25
N ILE A 246 4.56 9.69 12.61
CA ILE A 246 4.81 8.38 13.20
C ILE A 246 5.82 7.65 12.34
N ASP A 247 7.00 7.37 12.88
CA ASP A 247 8.03 6.57 12.21
C ASP A 247 7.75 5.08 12.39
N LEU A 248 7.38 4.41 11.30
CA LEU A 248 7.14 2.97 11.29
C LEU A 248 8.41 2.13 11.33
N ARG A 249 9.59 2.76 11.20
CA ARG A 249 10.90 2.09 11.23
C ARG A 249 11.41 1.90 12.64
N SER A 250 10.87 2.67 13.60
CA SER A 250 11.29 2.62 15.01
C SER A 250 10.33 1.78 15.86
N LYS A 251 10.90 1.07 16.83
CA LYS A 251 10.14 0.38 17.88
C LYS A 251 9.39 1.34 18.81
N ASP A 252 9.80 2.61 18.87
CA ASP A 252 9.12 3.64 19.66
C ASP A 252 7.66 3.82 19.24
N LEU A 253 7.32 3.34 18.04
CA LEU A 253 5.95 3.19 17.57
C LEU A 253 5.03 2.53 18.60
N PHE A 254 5.49 1.47 19.28
CA PHE A 254 4.68 0.70 20.23
C PHE A 254 4.35 1.46 21.52
N THR A 255 5.14 2.49 21.85
CA THR A 255 4.94 3.35 23.01
C THR A 255 4.24 4.67 22.67
N SER A 256 4.04 4.92 21.38
CA SER A 256 3.38 6.13 20.89
C SER A 256 1.91 6.20 21.33
N PRO A 257 1.40 7.36 21.74
CA PRO A 257 -0.03 7.56 22.00
C PRO A 257 -0.90 7.42 20.74
N TYR A 258 -0.26 7.38 19.58
CA TYR A 258 -0.91 7.23 18.26
C TYR A 258 -0.80 5.81 17.70
N TYR A 259 -0.25 4.87 18.45
CA TYR A 259 -0.16 3.47 18.03
C TYR A 259 -1.54 2.85 17.79
N TYR A 260 -2.50 3.18 18.65
CA TYR A 260 -3.90 2.79 18.49
C TYR A 260 -4.68 3.86 17.74
N ILE A 261 -5.37 3.43 16.69
CA ILE A 261 -6.21 4.26 15.86
C ILE A 261 -7.52 4.56 16.60
N GLN A 262 -7.99 5.79 16.49
CA GLN A 262 -9.29 6.23 16.99
C GLN A 262 -10.31 6.37 15.87
N GLN A 263 -11.57 6.53 16.25
CA GLN A 263 -12.68 6.79 15.34
C GLN A 263 -12.40 8.03 14.48
N ASN A 264 -12.60 7.90 13.17
CA ASN A 264 -12.39 8.94 12.15
C ASN A 264 -10.93 9.40 11.97
N ASP A 265 -9.93 8.69 12.50
CA ASP A 265 -8.53 8.98 12.21
C ASP A 265 -8.23 8.88 10.71
N ILE A 266 -7.34 9.74 10.22
CA ILE A 266 -6.83 9.70 8.86
C ILE A 266 -5.34 9.42 8.92
N ILE A 267 -4.91 8.36 8.24
CA ILE A 267 -3.51 8.00 8.06
C ILE A 267 -3.11 8.44 6.64
N TYR A 268 -2.16 9.34 6.55
CA TYR A 268 -1.64 9.81 5.27
C TYR A 268 -0.20 9.37 5.07
N VAL A 269 0.03 8.62 3.99
CA VAL A 269 1.33 8.14 3.56
C VAL A 269 1.84 9.01 2.42
N THR A 270 2.87 9.80 2.70
CA THR A 270 3.48 10.67 1.68
C THR A 270 4.33 9.84 0.71
N PRO A 271 4.41 10.25 -0.57
CA PRO A 271 5.39 9.67 -1.48
C PRO A 271 6.81 9.97 -1.03
N SER A 272 7.74 9.07 -1.31
CA SER A 272 9.17 9.29 -1.06
C SER A 272 9.73 10.38 -1.96
N ASP A 273 10.78 11.05 -1.50
CA ASP A 273 11.47 12.10 -2.27
C ASP A 273 11.95 11.60 -3.63
N ARG A 274 12.29 10.33 -3.75
CA ARG A 274 12.66 9.71 -5.03
C ARG A 274 11.53 9.74 -6.04
N LYS A 275 10.32 9.37 -5.64
CA LYS A 275 9.16 9.39 -6.52
C LYS A 275 8.81 10.80 -6.96
N VAL A 276 8.94 11.76 -6.07
CA VAL A 276 8.74 13.18 -6.38
C VAL A 276 9.81 13.65 -7.36
N ASN A 277 11.10 13.35 -7.10
CA ASN A 277 12.22 13.80 -7.91
C ASN A 277 12.27 13.13 -9.29
N THR A 278 11.87 11.85 -9.42
CA THR A 278 11.81 11.18 -10.75
C THR A 278 10.75 11.76 -11.66
N ARG A 279 9.73 12.41 -11.13
CA ARG A 279 8.70 13.14 -11.90
C ARG A 279 9.02 14.60 -12.11
N SER A 280 10.12 15.11 -11.56
CA SER A 280 10.55 16.48 -11.81
C SER A 280 11.09 16.62 -13.24
N ASP A 281 10.75 17.73 -13.90
CA ASP A 281 11.25 18.05 -15.24
C ASP A 281 12.77 17.97 -15.33
N ALA A 282 13.46 18.32 -14.24
CA ALA A 282 14.92 18.23 -14.15
C ALA A 282 15.43 16.80 -14.37
N ALA A 283 14.83 15.78 -13.79
CA ALA A 283 15.25 14.39 -13.96
C ALA A 283 15.10 13.92 -15.42
N GLN A 284 14.05 14.36 -16.12
CA GLN A 284 13.87 14.09 -17.54
C GLN A 284 14.94 14.77 -18.39
N TRP A 285 15.26 16.03 -18.12
CA TRP A 285 16.30 16.76 -18.84
C TRP A 285 17.69 16.13 -18.66
N TYR A 286 18.05 15.66 -17.46
CA TYR A 286 19.29 14.92 -17.23
C TYR A 286 19.36 13.63 -18.03
N GLY A 287 18.26 12.86 -18.09
CA GLY A 287 18.18 11.64 -18.90
C GLY A 287 18.39 11.90 -20.39
N TRP A 288 17.78 12.95 -20.93
CA TRP A 288 17.92 13.33 -22.33
C TRP A 288 19.30 13.92 -22.63
N GLY A 289 19.87 14.71 -21.70
CA GLY A 289 21.22 15.25 -21.81
C GLY A 289 22.29 14.17 -21.86
N LEU A 290 22.23 13.17 -20.98
CA LEU A 290 23.17 12.04 -20.98
C LEU A 290 23.04 11.16 -22.24
N SER A 291 21.80 10.92 -22.71
CA SER A 291 21.57 10.20 -23.96
C SER A 291 22.11 10.94 -25.17
N GLY A 292 21.89 12.26 -25.24
CA GLY A 292 22.43 13.12 -26.30
C GLY A 292 23.96 13.13 -26.31
N LEU A 293 24.58 13.20 -25.12
CA LEU A 293 26.04 13.18 -24.99
C LEU A 293 26.63 11.83 -25.43
N GLY A 294 25.95 10.71 -25.11
CA GLY A 294 26.33 9.38 -25.56
C GLY A 294 26.28 9.24 -27.08
N ILE A 295 25.25 9.74 -27.72
CA ILE A 295 25.09 9.72 -29.18
C ILE A 295 26.17 10.57 -29.84
N THR A 296 26.42 11.77 -29.33
CA THR A 296 27.46 12.65 -29.91
C THR A 296 28.84 12.05 -29.82
N LEU A 297 29.19 11.45 -28.68
CA LEU A 297 30.45 10.71 -28.51
C LEU A 297 30.57 9.51 -29.44
N ALA A 298 29.49 8.75 -29.66
CA ALA A 298 29.48 7.64 -30.61
C ALA A 298 29.68 8.09 -32.05
N VAL A 299 29.05 9.19 -32.47
CA VAL A 299 29.24 9.76 -33.80
C VAL A 299 30.67 10.28 -34.02
N ILE A 300 31.26 10.96 -33.04
CA ILE A 300 32.63 11.42 -33.10
C ILE A 300 33.59 10.21 -33.21
N ALA A 301 33.35 9.13 -32.46
CA ALA A 301 34.17 7.92 -32.52
C ALA A 301 34.06 7.16 -33.85
N LEU A 302 32.94 7.33 -34.59
CA LEU A 302 32.75 6.75 -35.93
C LEU A 302 33.39 7.59 -37.03
N CYS A 303 33.53 8.92 -36.84
CA CYS A 303 34.11 9.85 -37.81
C CYS A 303 35.64 9.99 -37.68
N LEU A 304 36.22 9.57 -36.55
CA LEU A 304 37.67 9.51 -36.33
C LEU A 304 38.22 8.12 -36.65
#